data_327169c1c70c4cf8ef1dd828a7c96c31
#
_entry.id   327169c1c70c4cf8ef1dd828a7c96c31
#
_cell.length_a   1.000
_cell.length_b   1.000
_cell.length_c   1.000
_cell.angle_alpha   90.00
_cell.angle_beta   90.00
_cell.angle_gamma   90.00
#
_symmetry.space_group_name_H-M   'P 1'
#
loop_
_entity.id
_entity.type
_entity.pdbx_description
1 polymer ?
#
loop_
_entity_poly.entity_id
_entity_poly.type
_entity_poly.pdbx_seq_one_letter_code
_entity_poly.pdbx_strand_id
1 'polypeptide(L)'
;MKFGPWYPLAEAGDHAPAAEGVLQLRLAAGLLDYPRGKSAMVWYGHAPDVRATALTLARAPSPYGALVCRHLIEIDEATNFGAFCAKLRGDFVRRFGAHPVLETP
;
A
#
# COMPACT_ATOMS: atom_id res chain seq x y z
N MET A 1 6.15 -15.28 1.17
CA MET A 1 6.19 -13.92 0.59
C MET A 1 6.41 -12.90 1.69
N LYS A 2 7.18 -11.88 1.41
CA LYS A 2 7.61 -10.93 2.42
C LYS A 2 7.62 -9.51 1.86
N PHE A 3 7.09 -8.56 2.63
CA PHE A 3 7.25 -7.14 2.35
C PHE A 3 8.63 -6.65 2.78
N GLY A 4 9.15 -5.67 2.06
CA GLY A 4 10.38 -4.97 2.41
C GLY A 4 10.14 -3.91 3.49
N PRO A 5 11.19 -3.11 3.79
CA PRO A 5 11.08 -2.04 4.77
C PRO A 5 10.17 -0.91 4.28
N TRP A 6 9.61 -0.15 5.23
CA TRP A 6 8.90 1.07 4.93
C TRP A 6 9.86 2.19 4.56
N TYR A 7 9.51 3.00 3.57
CA TYR A 7 10.25 4.18 3.15
C TYR A 7 9.28 5.33 2.81
N PRO A 8 9.74 6.58 2.85
CA PRO A 8 8.86 7.70 2.49
C PRO A 8 8.33 7.56 1.06
N LEU A 9 7.03 7.78 0.88
CA LEU A 9 6.42 7.72 -0.46
C LEU A 9 7.10 8.70 -1.43
N ALA A 10 7.52 9.87 -0.94
CA ALA A 10 8.24 10.86 -1.73
C ALA A 10 9.58 10.35 -2.28
N GLU A 11 10.15 9.31 -1.68
CA GLU A 11 11.43 8.70 -2.08
C GLU A 11 11.24 7.41 -2.89
N ALA A 12 10.03 7.12 -3.34
CA ALA A 12 9.73 5.87 -4.05
C ALA A 12 10.54 5.70 -5.34
N GLY A 13 10.94 6.80 -5.99
CA GLY A 13 11.79 6.74 -7.18
C GLY A 13 13.16 6.07 -6.93
N ASP A 14 13.64 6.13 -5.67
CA ASP A 14 14.93 5.56 -5.27
C ASP A 14 14.82 4.12 -4.74
N HIS A 15 13.62 3.70 -4.30
CA HIS A 15 13.44 2.44 -3.59
C HIS A 15 12.52 1.44 -4.29
N ALA A 16 11.51 1.91 -5.01
CA ALA A 16 10.52 1.05 -5.63
C ALA A 16 11.02 0.46 -6.95
N PRO A 17 10.78 -0.85 -7.22
CA PRO A 17 11.19 -1.46 -8.47
C PRO A 17 10.23 -1.09 -9.61
N ALA A 18 10.77 -0.94 -10.82
CA ALA A 18 9.97 -0.80 -12.03
C ALA A 18 9.50 -2.18 -12.51
N ALA A 19 8.69 -2.84 -11.69
CA ALA A 19 8.22 -4.20 -11.92
C ALA A 19 6.84 -4.38 -11.28
N GLU A 20 6.13 -5.40 -11.73
CA GLU A 20 4.85 -5.79 -11.15
C GLU A 20 5.01 -6.21 -9.69
N GLY A 21 4.06 -5.84 -8.85
CA GLY A 21 4.07 -6.23 -7.45
C GLY A 21 2.87 -5.74 -6.67
N VAL A 22 3.00 -5.79 -5.36
CA VAL A 22 1.99 -5.29 -4.42
C VAL A 22 2.60 -4.19 -3.58
N LEU A 23 1.89 -3.07 -3.49
CA LEU A 23 2.31 -1.87 -2.77
C LEU A 23 1.35 -1.61 -1.61
N GLN A 24 1.89 -1.19 -0.48
CA GLN A 24 1.11 -0.74 0.67
C GLN A 24 1.53 0.67 1.06
N LEU A 25 0.54 1.50 1.43
CA LEU A 25 0.76 2.85 1.94
C LEU A 25 0.16 2.97 3.33
N ARG A 26 0.87 3.67 4.22
CA ARG A 26 0.34 4.02 5.54
C ARG A 26 0.80 5.41 5.95
N LEU A 27 0.18 5.96 7.01
CA LEU A 27 0.60 7.20 7.61
C LEU A 27 2.04 7.06 8.14
N ALA A 28 2.85 8.10 7.95
CA ALA A 28 4.18 8.17 8.58
C ALA A 28 4.06 8.29 10.11
N ALA A 29 2.99 8.92 10.59
CA ALA A 29 2.71 9.06 12.02
C ALA A 29 1.21 9.09 12.27
N GLY A 30 0.80 8.55 13.41
CA GLY A 30 -0.60 8.55 13.83
C GLY A 30 -1.43 7.41 13.28
N LEU A 31 -2.71 7.41 13.61
CA LEU A 31 -3.68 6.39 13.20
C LEU A 31 -4.95 7.05 12.73
N LEU A 32 -5.65 6.39 11.80
CA LEU A 32 -6.98 6.77 11.36
C LEU A 32 -8.04 5.93 12.08
N ASP A 33 -9.20 6.53 12.31
CA ASP A 33 -10.36 5.82 12.84
C ASP A 33 -11.09 5.09 11.71
N TYR A 34 -11.27 3.79 11.90
CA TYR A 34 -12.11 2.93 11.07
C TYR A 34 -13.30 2.45 11.90
N PRO A 35 -14.38 1.94 11.28
CA PRO A 35 -15.59 1.55 12.03
C PRO A 35 -15.35 0.58 13.19
N ARG A 36 -14.32 -0.30 13.09
CA ARG A 36 -14.00 -1.29 14.13
C ARG A 36 -12.60 -1.16 14.72
N GLY A 37 -12.00 0.02 14.66
CA GLY A 37 -10.70 0.22 15.28
C GLY A 37 -9.88 1.29 14.60
N LYS A 38 -8.58 1.31 14.90
CA LYS A 38 -7.64 2.30 14.37
C LYS A 38 -6.54 1.62 13.57
N SER A 39 -6.15 2.24 12.46
CA SER A 39 -5.05 1.74 11.63
C SER A 39 -4.33 2.90 10.95
N ALA A 40 -3.02 2.75 10.77
CA ALA A 40 -2.24 3.67 9.96
C ALA A 40 -2.40 3.40 8.46
N MET A 41 -2.92 2.23 8.07
CA MET A 41 -3.04 1.84 6.65
C MET A 41 -4.03 2.72 5.92
N VAL A 42 -3.65 3.16 4.71
CA VAL A 42 -4.50 3.99 3.87
C VAL A 42 -4.74 3.37 2.49
N TRP A 43 -3.90 2.42 2.05
CA TRP A 43 -4.03 1.85 0.71
C TRP A 43 -3.26 0.53 0.54
N TYR A 44 -3.86 -0.38 -0.21
CA TYR A 44 -3.22 -1.58 -0.76
C TYR A 44 -3.49 -1.64 -2.26
N GLY A 45 -2.51 -2.05 -3.04
CA GLY A 45 -2.76 -2.21 -4.46
C GLY A 45 -1.80 -3.15 -5.17
N HIS A 46 -2.35 -3.88 -6.15
CA HIS A 46 -1.58 -4.56 -7.17
C HIS A 46 -1.18 -3.52 -8.21
N ALA A 47 0.08 -3.46 -8.54
CA ALA A 47 0.62 -2.51 -9.50
C ALA A 47 1.36 -3.23 -10.63
N PRO A 48 1.04 -2.95 -11.90
CA PRO A 48 1.84 -3.45 -13.03
C PRO A 48 3.28 -2.94 -12.99
N ASP A 49 3.47 -1.74 -12.43
CA ASP A 49 4.78 -1.13 -12.20
C ASP A 49 4.72 -0.40 -10.86
N VAL A 50 5.34 -1.00 -9.85
CA VAL A 50 5.30 -0.48 -8.47
C VAL A 50 5.85 0.95 -8.40
N ARG A 51 6.97 1.22 -9.06
CA ARG A 51 7.56 2.56 -9.06
C ARG A 51 6.61 3.59 -9.68
N ALA A 52 6.05 3.31 -10.84
CA ALA A 52 5.13 4.22 -11.53
C ALA A 52 3.89 4.50 -10.68
N THR A 53 3.30 3.48 -10.08
CA THR A 53 2.13 3.62 -9.20
C THR A 53 2.47 4.46 -7.96
N ALA A 54 3.61 4.18 -7.32
CA ALA A 54 4.04 4.94 -6.14
C ALA A 54 4.30 6.42 -6.47
N LEU A 55 4.93 6.70 -7.61
CA LEU A 55 5.16 8.08 -8.04
C LEU A 55 3.86 8.82 -8.35
N THR A 56 2.89 8.14 -8.95
CA THR A 56 1.55 8.72 -9.17
C THR A 56 0.88 9.07 -7.85
N LEU A 57 0.91 8.15 -6.88
CA LEU A 57 0.34 8.38 -5.54
C LEU A 57 1.07 9.50 -4.80
N ALA A 58 2.39 9.60 -4.96
CA ALA A 58 3.19 10.65 -4.33
C ALA A 58 2.86 12.06 -4.84
N ARG A 59 2.40 12.17 -6.08
CA ARG A 59 1.99 13.45 -6.69
C ARG A 59 0.59 13.88 -6.29
N ALA A 60 -0.25 12.94 -5.85
CA ALA A 60 -1.62 13.25 -5.44
C ALA A 60 -1.61 13.97 -4.09
N PRO A 61 -2.44 15.02 -3.91
CA PRO A 61 -2.57 15.66 -2.60
C PRO A 61 -3.07 14.65 -1.57
N SER A 62 -2.46 14.63 -0.39
CA SER A 62 -2.87 13.77 0.71
C SER A 62 -3.43 14.61 1.86
N PRO A 63 -4.70 14.38 2.26
CA PRO A 63 -5.26 15.03 3.45
C PRO A 63 -4.72 14.45 4.76
N TYR A 64 -3.93 13.37 4.69
CA TYR A 64 -3.45 12.62 5.85
C TYR A 64 -1.99 12.93 6.22
N GLY A 65 -1.37 13.94 5.59
CA GLY A 65 0.03 14.28 5.83
C GLY A 65 0.99 13.33 5.11
N ALA A 66 2.20 13.21 5.65
CA ALA A 66 3.24 12.38 5.06
C ALA A 66 2.87 10.90 5.09
N LEU A 67 3.14 10.20 3.98
CA LEU A 67 2.88 8.78 3.83
C LEU A 67 4.21 8.03 3.66
N VAL A 68 4.23 6.80 4.13
CA VAL A 68 5.29 5.82 3.86
C VAL A 68 4.71 4.65 3.10
N CYS A 69 5.55 3.94 2.35
CA CYS A 69 5.12 2.79 1.58
C CYS A 69 6.12 1.64 1.68
N ARG A 70 5.68 0.46 1.29
CA ARG A 70 6.51 -0.73 1.12
C ARG A 70 5.94 -1.61 0.01
N HIS A 71 6.77 -2.51 -0.50
CA HIS A 71 6.37 -3.44 -1.55
C HIS A 71 6.88 -4.85 -1.25
N LEU A 72 6.28 -5.86 -1.89
CA LEU A 72 6.74 -7.25 -1.78
C LEU A 72 8.13 -7.37 -2.37
N ILE A 73 9.06 -7.96 -1.59
CA ILE A 73 10.44 -8.24 -2.01
C ILE A 73 10.69 -9.73 -2.18
N GLU A 74 9.99 -10.59 -1.47
CA GLU A 74 10.01 -12.04 -1.69
C GLU A 74 8.74 -12.44 -2.39
N ILE A 75 8.86 -12.91 -3.63
CA ILE A 75 7.76 -13.26 -4.52
C ILE A 75 7.95 -14.69 -4.99
N ASP A 76 6.92 -15.52 -4.79
CA ASP A 76 6.84 -16.87 -5.31
C ASP A 76 6.47 -16.80 -6.80
N GLU A 77 7.06 -17.65 -7.66
CA GLU A 77 6.74 -17.73 -9.08
C GLU A 77 5.25 -18.00 -9.34
N ALA A 78 4.59 -18.71 -8.43
CA ALA A 78 3.16 -19.00 -8.51
C ALA A 78 2.29 -17.87 -8.00
N THR A 79 2.85 -16.72 -7.60
CA THR A 79 2.10 -15.62 -7.00
C THR A 79 1.11 -15.01 -7.99
N ASN A 80 -0.17 -15.00 -7.60
CA ASN A 80 -1.19 -14.19 -8.24
C ASN A 80 -1.33 -12.90 -7.43
N PHE A 81 -0.76 -11.81 -7.94
CA PHE A 81 -0.76 -10.52 -7.23
C PHE A 81 -2.16 -9.98 -6.98
N GLY A 82 -3.07 -10.15 -7.96
CA GLY A 82 -4.45 -9.71 -7.79
C GLY A 82 -5.16 -10.45 -6.67
N ALA A 83 -5.03 -11.77 -6.61
CA ALA A 83 -5.64 -12.59 -5.56
C ALA A 83 -5.01 -12.28 -4.19
N PHE A 84 -3.71 -12.11 -4.13
CA PHE A 84 -3.00 -11.73 -2.90
C PHE A 84 -3.49 -10.39 -2.37
N CYS A 85 -3.60 -9.39 -3.23
CA CYS A 85 -4.08 -8.06 -2.87
C CYS A 85 -5.55 -8.09 -2.42
N ALA A 86 -6.39 -8.86 -3.11
CA ALA A 86 -7.80 -9.03 -2.73
C ALA A 86 -7.92 -9.66 -1.33
N LYS A 87 -7.06 -10.61 -1.01
CA LYS A 87 -7.02 -11.22 0.34
C LYS A 87 -6.64 -10.18 1.40
N LEU A 88 -5.62 -9.36 1.14
CA LEU A 88 -5.22 -8.29 2.07
C LEU A 88 -6.37 -7.33 2.32
N ARG A 89 -7.07 -6.91 1.27
CA ARG A 89 -8.23 -6.02 1.39
C ARG A 89 -9.37 -6.67 2.16
N GLY A 90 -9.66 -7.93 1.87
CA GLY A 90 -10.70 -8.68 2.58
C GLY A 90 -10.40 -8.82 4.07
N ASP A 91 -9.16 -9.12 4.42
CA ASP A 91 -8.72 -9.21 5.81
C ASP A 91 -8.83 -7.85 6.51
N PHE A 92 -8.47 -6.77 5.82
CA PHE A 92 -8.62 -5.41 6.35
C PHE A 92 -10.08 -5.05 6.62
N VAL A 93 -10.98 -5.34 5.67
CA VAL A 93 -12.42 -5.07 5.84
C VAL A 93 -13.00 -5.87 7.00
N ARG A 94 -12.63 -7.13 7.13
CA ARG A 94 -13.10 -7.96 8.26
C ARG A 94 -12.64 -7.38 9.61
N ARG A 95 -11.41 -6.90 9.68
CA ARG A 95 -10.86 -6.36 10.92
C ARG A 95 -11.37 -4.96 11.26
N PHE A 96 -11.43 -4.07 10.28
CA PHE A 96 -11.69 -2.66 10.50
C PHE A 96 -13.08 -2.18 10.06
N GLY A 97 -13.82 -3.01 9.35
CA GLY A 97 -15.21 -2.71 8.97
C GLY A 97 -15.39 -1.82 7.74
N ALA A 98 -14.30 -1.47 7.06
CA ALA A 98 -14.34 -0.67 5.84
C ALA A 98 -13.07 -0.87 5.03
N HIS A 99 -13.10 -0.50 3.75
CA HIS A 99 -11.91 -0.47 2.91
C HIS A 99 -10.94 0.63 3.35
N PRO A 100 -9.63 0.52 3.04
CA PRO A 100 -8.68 1.61 3.25
C PRO A 100 -9.17 2.89 2.58
N VAL A 101 -8.87 4.04 3.20
CA VAL A 101 -9.50 5.33 2.86
C VAL A 101 -9.09 5.92 1.52
N LEU A 102 -7.90 5.61 0.98
CA LEU A 102 -7.51 6.10 -0.34
C LEU A 102 -8.05 5.20 -1.44
N GLU A 103 -8.57 5.83 -2.49
CA GLU A 103 -9.02 5.12 -3.66
C GLU A 103 -7.86 4.79 -4.59
N THR A 104 -8.01 3.72 -5.38
CA THR A 104 -7.05 3.36 -6.42
C THR A 104 -7.01 4.46 -7.48
N PRO A 105 -5.79 4.95 -7.84
CA PRO A 105 -5.66 5.96 -8.88
C PRO A 105 -6.08 5.45 -10.26
#